data_0cc66095886f679241ae3bf2bcc1fb2f
#
_entry.id   0cc66095886f679241ae3bf2bcc1fb2f
#
_cell.length_a   1.000
_cell.length_b   1.000
_cell.length_c   1.000
_cell.angle_alpha   90.00
_cell.angle_beta   90.00
_cell.angle_gamma   90.00
#
_symmetry.space_group_name_H-M   'P 1'
#
loop_
_entity.id
_entity.type
_entity.pdbx_description
1 polymer ?
#
loop_
_entity_poly.entity_id
_entity_poly.type
_entity_poly.pdbx_seq_one_letter_code
_entity_poly.pdbx_strand_id
1 'polypeptide(L)'
;MVYNDDFFDDSAFGVADIAAAQALDPFNVQSYPSDLSKFASHNGKLLMYHGQQDNQITSFSSERFYNHLARGMTMQSPLIDNFLRFFRISGMFHCSAGPGAWMIGQASSGAIGFDPESNVLAAIVQWVEQGVAPDTIEGTKFVGDVEANGVERKRKHCRYPYTNTYVGGNSSLPESWQCILDPLGITLSDEHDIERERWGN
;
A
#
# COMPACT_ATOMS: atom_id res chain seq x y z
N MET A 1 -0.57 -7.87 -27.92
CA MET A 1 -1.18 -6.56 -27.60
C MET A 1 -0.21 -5.42 -27.92
N VAL A 2 1.00 -5.37 -27.33
CA VAL A 2 2.00 -4.33 -27.66
C VAL A 2 2.53 -4.50 -29.10
N TYR A 3 3.04 -5.67 -29.45
CA TYR A 3 3.61 -5.97 -30.77
C TYR A 3 2.61 -6.67 -31.73
N ASN A 4 1.46 -7.11 -31.23
CA ASN A 4 0.50 -7.89 -32.00
C ASN A 4 1.16 -9.10 -32.71
N ASP A 5 2.05 -9.76 -31.99
CA ASP A 5 2.86 -10.90 -32.47
C ASP A 5 2.61 -12.10 -31.54
N ASP A 6 1.97 -13.14 -32.07
CA ASP A 6 1.66 -14.38 -31.33
C ASP A 6 2.92 -15.25 -31.09
N PHE A 7 4.02 -14.94 -31.78
CA PHE A 7 5.30 -15.64 -31.68
C PHE A 7 6.40 -14.80 -31.03
N PHE A 8 6.00 -13.77 -30.25
CA PHE A 8 6.96 -12.96 -29.51
C PHE A 8 7.86 -13.83 -28.64
N ASP A 9 9.17 -13.71 -28.83
CA ASP A 9 10.17 -14.42 -28.01
C ASP A 9 10.31 -13.74 -26.65
N ASP A 10 9.67 -14.31 -25.64
CA ASP A 10 9.71 -13.79 -24.28
C ASP A 10 11.09 -13.92 -23.62
N SER A 11 11.96 -14.78 -24.12
CA SER A 11 13.34 -14.88 -23.66
C SER A 11 14.19 -13.65 -24.03
N ALA A 12 13.76 -12.89 -25.05
CA ALA A 12 14.38 -11.64 -25.48
C ALA A 12 13.77 -10.40 -24.81
N PHE A 13 12.77 -10.57 -23.91
CA PHE A 13 12.10 -9.44 -23.25
C PHE A 13 13.09 -8.60 -22.44
N GLY A 14 13.06 -7.28 -22.66
CA GLY A 14 13.97 -6.35 -22.03
C GLY A 14 13.38 -4.96 -21.78
N VAL A 15 14.23 -4.05 -21.37
CA VAL A 15 13.85 -2.66 -21.01
C VAL A 15 13.24 -1.92 -22.22
N ALA A 16 13.68 -2.20 -23.45
CA ALA A 16 13.12 -1.59 -24.64
C ALA A 16 11.64 -1.97 -24.85
N ASP A 17 11.26 -3.19 -24.51
CA ASP A 17 9.89 -3.67 -24.64
C ASP A 17 8.99 -3.00 -23.58
N ILE A 18 9.52 -2.80 -22.38
CA ILE A 18 8.81 -2.04 -21.34
C ILE A 18 8.58 -0.61 -21.79
N ALA A 19 9.61 0.05 -22.32
CA ALA A 19 9.50 1.41 -22.82
C ALA A 19 8.50 1.53 -23.99
N ALA A 20 8.51 0.57 -24.91
CA ALA A 20 7.54 0.50 -26.01
C ALA A 20 6.10 0.31 -25.50
N ALA A 21 5.90 -0.57 -24.52
CA ALA A 21 4.60 -0.79 -23.91
C ALA A 21 4.08 0.46 -23.19
N GLN A 22 4.96 1.16 -22.46
CA GLN A 22 4.62 2.41 -21.79
C GLN A 22 4.26 3.54 -22.76
N ALA A 23 5.04 3.68 -23.85
CA ALA A 23 4.81 4.71 -24.86
C ALA A 23 3.50 4.47 -25.64
N LEU A 24 3.16 3.21 -25.87
CA LEU A 24 1.95 2.84 -26.59
C LEU A 24 0.70 2.98 -25.71
N ASP A 25 0.80 2.69 -24.42
CA ASP A 25 -0.31 2.68 -23.43
C ASP A 25 -1.64 2.19 -24.05
N PRO A 26 -1.70 0.95 -24.57
CA PRO A 26 -2.84 0.46 -25.30
C PRO A 26 -4.11 0.54 -24.44
N PHE A 27 -5.14 1.19 -24.98
CA PHE A 27 -6.42 1.43 -24.30
C PHE A 27 -6.35 2.31 -23.04
N ASN A 28 -5.27 3.05 -22.85
CA ASN A 28 -5.07 3.92 -21.69
C ASN A 28 -5.24 3.15 -20.35
N VAL A 29 -4.59 1.98 -20.27
CA VAL A 29 -4.72 1.09 -19.10
C VAL A 29 -3.75 1.44 -17.97
N GLN A 30 -2.78 2.34 -18.21
CA GLN A 30 -1.84 2.77 -17.19
C GLN A 30 -2.58 3.58 -16.12
N SER A 31 -2.46 3.14 -14.87
CA SER A 31 -3.03 3.79 -13.69
C SER A 31 -1.93 4.34 -12.77
N TYR A 32 -1.05 5.20 -13.33
CA TYR A 32 0.07 5.78 -12.59
C TYR A 32 0.09 7.31 -12.73
N PRO A 33 -1.01 8.00 -12.33
CA PRO A 33 -1.09 9.45 -12.43
C PRO A 33 -0.08 10.13 -11.50
N SER A 34 0.44 11.27 -11.90
CA SER A 34 1.29 12.13 -11.08
C SER A 34 0.51 13.22 -10.34
N ASP A 35 -0.79 13.37 -10.63
CA ASP A 35 -1.66 14.40 -10.06
C ASP A 35 -3.07 13.86 -9.80
N LEU A 36 -3.53 13.96 -8.57
CA LEU A 36 -4.88 13.68 -8.12
C LEU A 36 -5.59 14.93 -7.55
N SER A 37 -5.15 16.13 -7.92
CA SER A 37 -5.70 17.39 -7.41
C SER A 37 -7.20 17.53 -7.65
N LYS A 38 -7.68 17.10 -8.83
CA LYS A 38 -9.12 17.09 -9.14
C LYS A 38 -9.89 16.14 -8.23
N PHE A 39 -9.36 14.95 -7.96
CA PHE A 39 -9.97 14.00 -7.04
C PHE A 39 -10.02 14.57 -5.62
N ALA A 40 -8.90 15.10 -5.14
CA ALA A 40 -8.81 15.73 -3.82
C ALA A 40 -9.73 16.94 -3.66
N SER A 41 -9.86 17.79 -4.70
CA SER A 41 -10.74 18.98 -4.68
C SER A 41 -12.23 18.63 -4.61
N HIS A 42 -12.63 17.42 -5.02
CA HIS A 42 -13.98 16.89 -4.83
C HIS A 42 -14.14 16.14 -3.49
N ASN A 43 -13.24 16.37 -2.55
CA ASN A 43 -13.20 15.69 -1.25
C ASN A 43 -13.07 14.15 -1.35
N GLY A 44 -12.53 13.64 -2.47
CA GLY A 44 -12.28 12.22 -2.66
C GLY A 44 -11.30 11.68 -1.62
N LYS A 45 -11.49 10.44 -1.17
CA LYS A 45 -10.61 9.76 -0.23
C LYS A 45 -10.14 8.44 -0.83
N LEU A 46 -8.84 8.20 -0.77
CA LEU A 46 -8.20 6.98 -1.26
C LEU A 46 -7.50 6.29 -0.11
N LEU A 47 -7.94 5.08 0.22
CA LEU A 47 -7.26 4.21 1.15
C LEU A 47 -6.64 3.06 0.37
N MET A 48 -5.33 2.94 0.45
CA MET A 48 -4.55 1.88 -0.19
C MET A 48 -3.92 0.99 0.87
N TYR A 49 -3.78 -0.29 0.55
CA TYR A 49 -2.96 -1.21 1.34
C TYR A 49 -2.21 -2.17 0.40
N HIS A 50 -1.08 -2.70 0.86
CA HIS A 50 -0.28 -3.68 0.13
C HIS A 50 0.41 -4.64 1.10
N GLY A 51 0.37 -5.93 0.79
CA GLY A 51 1.09 -6.96 1.55
C GLY A 51 2.59 -6.86 1.32
N GLN A 52 3.37 -6.72 2.40
CA GLN A 52 4.83 -6.59 2.25
C GLN A 52 5.55 -7.89 1.87
N GLN A 53 4.85 -9.02 1.89
CA GLN A 53 5.33 -10.31 1.38
C GLN A 53 4.59 -10.75 0.11
N ASP A 54 4.04 -9.78 -0.63
CA ASP A 54 3.44 -10.06 -1.92
C ASP A 54 4.49 -10.68 -2.86
N ASN A 55 4.22 -11.90 -3.28
CA ASN A 55 5.10 -12.70 -4.13
C ASN A 55 4.75 -12.61 -5.63
N GLN A 56 3.73 -11.83 -5.98
CA GLN A 56 3.28 -11.66 -7.37
C GLN A 56 3.58 -10.24 -7.86
N ILE A 57 3.29 -9.24 -7.02
CA ILE A 57 3.50 -7.82 -7.35
C ILE A 57 4.33 -7.19 -6.23
N THR A 58 5.46 -6.60 -6.59
CA THR A 58 6.33 -5.98 -5.58
C THR A 58 5.60 -4.89 -4.78
N SER A 59 5.66 -4.98 -3.45
CA SER A 59 5.06 -3.99 -2.55
C SER A 59 5.65 -2.58 -2.73
N PHE A 60 6.89 -2.48 -3.23
CA PHE A 60 7.52 -1.21 -3.57
C PHE A 60 6.77 -0.43 -4.67
N SER A 61 5.97 -1.09 -5.51
CA SER A 61 5.14 -0.39 -6.50
C SER A 61 4.17 0.58 -5.87
N SER A 62 3.54 0.22 -4.74
CA SER A 62 2.62 1.09 -4.02
C SER A 62 3.33 2.23 -3.28
N GLU A 63 4.52 1.97 -2.73
CA GLU A 63 5.36 3.04 -2.15
C GLU A 63 5.81 4.03 -3.23
N ARG A 64 6.26 3.53 -4.38
CA ARG A 64 6.62 4.37 -5.53
C ARG A 64 5.45 5.20 -6.01
N PHE A 65 4.25 4.63 -6.08
CA PHE A 65 3.05 5.37 -6.47
C PHE A 65 2.74 6.51 -5.50
N TYR A 66 2.74 6.25 -4.18
CA TYR A 66 2.55 7.29 -3.17
C TYR A 66 3.60 8.41 -3.30
N ASN A 67 4.87 8.04 -3.42
CA ASN A 67 5.98 8.98 -3.56
C ASN A 67 5.92 9.74 -4.90
N HIS A 68 5.49 9.09 -5.98
CA HIS A 68 5.29 9.71 -7.28
C HIS A 68 4.20 10.79 -7.22
N LEU A 69 3.08 10.50 -6.59
CA LEU A 69 2.02 11.48 -6.36
C LEU A 69 2.50 12.65 -5.49
N ALA A 70 3.18 12.38 -4.38
CA ALA A 70 3.72 13.40 -3.49
C ALA A 70 4.62 14.37 -4.25
N ARG A 71 5.49 13.86 -5.13
CA ARG A 71 6.36 14.68 -5.97
C ARG A 71 5.62 15.42 -7.06
N GLY A 72 4.76 14.73 -7.82
CA GLY A 72 4.00 15.32 -8.92
C GLY A 72 3.08 16.45 -8.47
N MET A 73 2.51 16.32 -7.29
CA MET A 73 1.67 17.33 -6.66
C MET A 73 2.47 18.33 -5.80
N THR A 74 3.77 18.17 -5.66
CA THR A 74 4.64 18.99 -4.80
C THR A 74 4.12 19.05 -3.34
N MET A 75 3.62 17.92 -2.85
CA MET A 75 3.03 17.76 -1.54
C MET A 75 3.90 16.90 -0.63
N GLN A 76 4.16 17.39 0.59
CA GLN A 76 4.72 16.55 1.65
C GLN A 76 3.66 15.59 2.22
N SER A 77 4.11 14.50 2.86
CA SER A 77 3.25 13.49 3.45
C SER A 77 2.06 14.06 4.25
N PRO A 78 2.19 15.02 5.16
CA PRO A 78 1.05 15.54 5.90
C PRO A 78 -0.05 16.15 5.02
N LEU A 79 0.29 16.66 3.83
CA LEU A 79 -0.68 17.24 2.90
C LEU A 79 -1.37 16.18 2.04
N ILE A 80 -0.60 15.23 1.51
CA ILE A 80 -1.17 14.14 0.71
C ILE A 80 -2.04 13.23 1.57
N ASP A 81 -1.70 13.06 2.84
CA ASP A 81 -2.45 12.27 3.82
C ASP A 81 -3.86 12.80 4.11
N ASN A 82 -4.19 14.02 3.70
CA ASN A 82 -5.55 14.56 3.80
C ASN A 82 -6.54 13.85 2.87
N PHE A 83 -6.08 13.19 1.82
CA PHE A 83 -6.96 12.50 0.88
C PHE A 83 -6.46 11.11 0.47
N LEU A 84 -5.19 10.75 0.75
CA LEU A 84 -4.61 9.45 0.44
C LEU A 84 -3.93 8.86 1.67
N ARG A 85 -4.36 7.66 2.08
CA ARG A 85 -3.74 6.86 3.15
C ARG A 85 -3.24 5.56 2.58
N PHE A 86 -1.98 5.24 2.83
CA PHE A 86 -1.38 3.99 2.38
C PHE A 86 -0.88 3.17 3.57
N PHE A 87 -1.24 1.89 3.61
CA PHE A 87 -0.87 0.96 4.67
C PHE A 87 -0.02 -0.19 4.13
N ARG A 88 1.15 -0.39 4.72
CA ARG A 88 2.01 -1.53 4.47
C ARG A 88 1.66 -2.63 5.45
N ILE A 89 1.10 -3.75 4.96
CA ILE A 89 0.62 -4.84 5.80
C ILE A 89 1.72 -5.88 5.94
N SER A 90 2.43 -5.85 7.08
CA SER A 90 3.54 -6.76 7.36
C SER A 90 3.09 -8.21 7.38
N GLY A 91 3.76 -9.06 6.58
CA GLY A 91 3.49 -10.50 6.53
C GLY A 91 2.20 -10.89 5.82
N MET A 92 1.59 -10.02 5.02
CA MET A 92 0.52 -10.35 4.09
C MET A 92 1.09 -10.63 2.71
N PHE A 93 0.59 -11.67 2.04
CA PHE A 93 0.88 -12.00 0.63
C PHE A 93 0.07 -11.12 -0.33
N HIS A 94 -0.24 -11.62 -1.53
CA HIS A 94 -1.04 -10.88 -2.51
C HIS A 94 -2.48 -10.72 -2.01
N CYS A 95 -2.69 -9.60 -1.28
CA CYS A 95 -3.92 -9.11 -0.68
C CYS A 95 -4.61 -10.03 0.33
N SER A 96 -4.05 -11.20 0.64
CA SER A 96 -4.60 -12.15 1.61
C SER A 96 -3.58 -13.19 2.05
N ALA A 97 -3.86 -13.90 3.14
CA ALA A 97 -3.00 -14.92 3.75
C ALA A 97 -1.60 -14.39 4.15
N GLY A 98 -0.75 -15.30 4.60
CA GLY A 98 0.61 -14.98 5.04
C GLY A 98 0.83 -15.15 6.54
N PRO A 99 2.10 -15.02 7.00
CA PRO A 99 2.44 -15.26 8.40
C PRO A 99 2.09 -14.10 9.33
N GLY A 100 1.78 -12.91 8.80
CA GLY A 100 1.48 -11.71 9.59
C GLY A 100 0.04 -11.62 10.08
N ALA A 101 -0.30 -10.56 10.81
CA ALA A 101 -1.68 -10.22 11.16
C ALA A 101 -2.34 -9.53 9.96
N TRP A 102 -2.70 -10.33 8.97
CA TRP A 102 -3.07 -9.89 7.64
C TRP A 102 -4.56 -9.60 7.45
N MET A 103 -5.44 -10.09 8.34
CA MET A 103 -6.88 -9.87 8.23
C MET A 103 -7.22 -8.47 8.72
N ILE A 104 -7.60 -7.60 7.78
CA ILE A 104 -7.93 -6.19 7.99
C ILE A 104 -9.30 -5.83 7.43
N GLY A 105 -10.21 -6.80 7.34
CA GLY A 105 -11.56 -6.60 6.79
C GLY A 105 -11.66 -6.56 5.27
N GLN A 106 -10.59 -6.91 4.53
CA GLN A 106 -10.65 -7.07 3.08
C GLN A 106 -11.50 -8.29 2.68
N ALA A 107 -11.90 -8.37 1.43
CA ALA A 107 -12.96 -9.24 0.92
C ALA A 107 -12.91 -10.72 1.36
N SER A 108 -11.73 -11.28 1.61
CA SER A 108 -11.56 -12.68 2.04
C SER A 108 -11.49 -12.87 3.56
N SER A 109 -11.60 -11.81 4.36
CA SER A 109 -11.48 -11.85 5.81
C SER A 109 -12.77 -11.44 6.52
N GLY A 110 -13.89 -12.04 6.14
CA GLY A 110 -15.21 -11.77 6.71
C GLY A 110 -15.37 -12.05 8.22
N ALA A 111 -14.38 -12.71 8.82
CA ALA A 111 -14.29 -12.93 10.26
C ALA A 111 -14.04 -11.66 11.08
N ILE A 112 -13.57 -10.57 10.42
CA ILE A 112 -13.33 -9.29 11.07
C ILE A 112 -14.61 -8.45 11.02
N GLY A 113 -15.08 -8.00 12.19
CA GLY A 113 -16.25 -7.14 12.31
C GLY A 113 -16.13 -5.82 11.55
N PHE A 114 -17.23 -5.10 11.40
CA PHE A 114 -17.25 -3.80 10.71
C PHE A 114 -16.91 -2.67 11.68
N ASP A 115 -15.65 -2.66 12.14
CA ASP A 115 -15.09 -1.65 13.04
C ASP A 115 -13.99 -0.88 12.32
N PRO A 116 -14.04 0.46 12.27
CA PRO A 116 -13.04 1.29 11.58
C PRO A 116 -11.59 1.08 12.03
N GLU A 117 -11.37 0.62 13.27
CA GLU A 117 -10.02 0.35 13.76
C GLU A 117 -9.40 -0.92 13.14
N SER A 118 -10.21 -1.89 12.72
CA SER A 118 -9.77 -3.20 12.24
C SER A 118 -10.26 -3.58 10.84
N ASN A 119 -11.09 -2.74 10.23
CA ASN A 119 -11.72 -3.03 8.94
C ASN A 119 -11.50 -1.87 7.96
N VAL A 120 -10.76 -2.11 6.89
CA VAL A 120 -10.40 -1.08 5.90
C VAL A 120 -11.61 -0.46 5.21
N LEU A 121 -12.69 -1.23 4.99
CA LEU A 121 -13.92 -0.68 4.40
C LEU A 121 -14.65 0.22 5.41
N ALA A 122 -14.75 -0.19 6.66
CA ALA A 122 -15.33 0.65 7.70
C ALA A 122 -14.49 1.92 7.92
N ALA A 123 -13.17 1.81 7.88
CA ALA A 123 -12.26 2.94 8.01
C ALA A 123 -12.44 3.99 6.89
N ILE A 124 -12.54 3.57 5.62
CA ILE A 124 -12.78 4.52 4.52
C ILE A 124 -14.18 5.14 4.60
N VAL A 125 -15.21 4.38 5.00
CA VAL A 125 -16.56 4.91 5.24
C VAL A 125 -16.54 5.98 6.34
N GLN A 126 -15.91 5.69 7.46
CA GLN A 126 -15.77 6.66 8.57
C GLN A 126 -15.03 7.93 8.10
N TRP A 127 -13.97 7.75 7.32
CA TRP A 127 -13.20 8.89 6.81
C TRP A 127 -14.04 9.78 5.87
N VAL A 128 -14.81 9.18 4.96
CA VAL A 128 -15.65 9.93 4.02
C VAL A 128 -16.83 10.60 4.72
N GLU A 129 -17.52 9.89 5.62
CA GLU A 129 -18.78 10.37 6.21
C GLU A 129 -18.57 11.24 7.45
N GLN A 130 -17.51 10.99 8.22
CA GLN A 130 -17.27 11.66 9.51
C GLN A 130 -15.97 12.49 9.54
N GLY A 131 -15.16 12.41 8.48
CA GLY A 131 -13.88 13.13 8.41
C GLY A 131 -12.76 12.53 9.26
N VAL A 132 -12.96 11.34 9.85
CA VAL A 132 -11.98 10.68 10.72
C VAL A 132 -11.08 9.78 9.87
N ALA A 133 -9.90 10.29 9.54
CA ALA A 133 -8.91 9.55 8.75
C ALA A 133 -8.19 8.48 9.59
N PRO A 134 -8.02 7.25 9.09
CA PRO A 134 -7.31 6.21 9.84
C PRO A 134 -5.79 6.47 9.86
N ASP A 135 -5.18 6.52 11.03
CA ASP A 135 -3.72 6.55 11.20
C ASP A 135 -3.12 5.15 11.34
N THR A 136 -3.95 4.19 11.78
CA THR A 136 -3.59 2.77 11.89
C THR A 136 -4.77 1.90 11.48
N ILE A 137 -4.47 0.68 11.02
CA ILE A 137 -5.44 -0.40 10.87
C ILE A 137 -4.94 -1.59 11.69
N GLU A 138 -5.77 -2.11 12.61
CA GLU A 138 -5.41 -3.30 13.38
C GLU A 138 -5.68 -4.56 12.56
N GLY A 139 -4.64 -5.29 12.21
CA GLY A 139 -4.76 -6.61 11.60
C GLY A 139 -4.86 -7.71 12.65
N THR A 140 -5.55 -8.78 12.30
CA THR A 140 -5.70 -9.99 13.10
C THR A 140 -5.11 -11.19 12.36
N LYS A 141 -4.45 -12.07 13.10
CA LYS A 141 -4.07 -13.42 12.70
C LYS A 141 -4.80 -14.40 13.61
N PHE A 142 -5.58 -15.30 13.02
CA PHE A 142 -6.15 -16.43 13.75
C PHE A 142 -5.23 -17.66 13.65
N VAL A 143 -5.31 -18.55 14.62
CA VAL A 143 -4.56 -19.80 14.62
C VAL A 143 -4.95 -20.63 13.40
N GLY A 144 -3.99 -20.88 12.50
CA GLY A 144 -4.22 -21.56 11.24
C GLY A 144 -5.13 -20.79 10.26
N ASP A 145 -5.28 -19.48 10.41
CA ASP A 145 -6.19 -18.61 9.65
C ASP A 145 -7.68 -18.99 9.79
N VAL A 146 -8.04 -19.67 10.87
CA VAL A 146 -9.43 -20.10 11.18
C VAL A 146 -9.92 -19.37 12.42
N GLU A 147 -10.97 -18.56 12.29
CA GLU A 147 -11.55 -17.76 13.38
C GLU A 147 -11.91 -18.60 14.62
N ALA A 148 -12.53 -19.78 14.41
CA ALA A 148 -12.94 -20.68 15.48
C ALA A 148 -11.78 -21.18 16.36
N ASN A 149 -10.54 -21.11 15.86
CA ASN A 149 -9.35 -21.51 16.62
C ASN A 149 -8.81 -20.39 17.54
N GLY A 150 -9.44 -19.20 17.50
CA GLY A 150 -9.05 -18.05 18.29
C GLY A 150 -7.91 -17.21 17.69
N VAL A 151 -7.70 -16.05 18.32
CA VAL A 151 -6.70 -15.07 17.87
C VAL A 151 -5.30 -15.54 18.27
N GLU A 152 -4.39 -15.63 17.29
CA GLU A 152 -2.98 -15.90 17.51
C GLU A 152 -2.22 -14.61 17.86
N ARG A 153 -2.48 -13.54 17.10
CA ARG A 153 -1.85 -12.21 17.32
C ARG A 153 -2.67 -11.10 16.67
N LYS A 154 -2.46 -9.89 17.18
CA LYS A 154 -2.93 -8.65 16.57
C LYS A 154 -1.77 -7.70 16.31
N ARG A 155 -1.88 -6.86 15.29
CA ARG A 155 -0.86 -5.89 14.91
C ARG A 155 -1.49 -4.62 14.38
N LYS A 156 -1.06 -3.47 14.89
CA LYS A 156 -1.38 -2.19 14.26
C LYS A 156 -0.47 -2.01 13.04
N HIS A 157 -1.07 -1.80 11.89
CA HIS A 157 -0.37 -1.38 10.68
C HIS A 157 -0.45 0.13 10.57
N CYS A 158 0.69 0.77 10.45
CA CYS A 158 0.80 2.22 10.41
C CYS A 158 0.59 2.73 8.99
N ARG A 159 -0.01 3.91 8.86
CA ARG A 159 0.00 4.61 7.58
C ARG A 159 1.43 4.94 7.14
N TYR A 160 1.72 4.83 5.88
CA TYR A 160 3.00 5.26 5.30
C TYR A 160 3.13 6.80 5.44
N PRO A 161 4.31 7.38 5.73
CA PRO A 161 5.63 6.74 5.82
C PRO A 161 6.02 6.23 7.22
N TYR A 162 5.08 6.05 8.13
CA TYR A 162 5.39 5.50 9.45
C TYR A 162 5.64 4.00 9.36
N THR A 163 6.58 3.53 10.18
CA THR A 163 6.91 2.12 10.32
C THR A 163 6.44 1.60 11.66
N ASN A 164 5.81 0.43 11.65
CA ASN A 164 5.39 -0.26 12.86
C ASN A 164 6.63 -0.83 13.56
N THR A 165 7.02 -0.22 14.66
CA THR A 165 8.26 -0.51 15.38
C THR A 165 7.96 -1.17 16.72
N TYR A 166 8.63 -2.30 17.03
CA TYR A 166 8.52 -2.96 18.32
C TYR A 166 9.21 -2.11 19.39
N VAL A 167 8.48 -1.84 20.47
CA VAL A 167 8.95 -1.00 21.60
C VAL A 167 9.07 -1.76 22.91
N GLY A 168 8.80 -3.06 22.92
CA GLY A 168 8.91 -3.92 24.10
C GLY A 168 7.59 -4.55 24.51
N GLY A 169 7.62 -5.55 25.41
CA GLY A 169 6.45 -6.27 25.90
C GLY A 169 6.15 -7.55 25.13
N ASN A 170 4.88 -7.98 25.12
CA ASN A 170 4.46 -9.17 24.37
C ASN A 170 4.26 -8.81 22.90
N SER A 171 5.13 -9.31 22.03
CA SER A 171 5.12 -9.01 20.60
C SER A 171 3.83 -9.44 19.86
N SER A 172 2.99 -10.27 20.48
CA SER A 172 1.69 -10.67 19.91
C SER A 172 0.58 -9.64 20.15
N LEU A 173 0.81 -8.64 21.01
CA LEU A 173 -0.16 -7.62 21.38
C LEU A 173 0.15 -6.29 20.64
N PRO A 174 -0.89 -5.57 20.20
CA PRO A 174 -0.73 -4.34 19.42
C PRO A 174 -0.06 -3.19 20.19
N GLU A 175 -0.23 -3.12 21.51
CA GLU A 175 0.38 -2.11 22.39
C GLU A 175 1.91 -2.22 22.50
N SER A 176 2.48 -3.35 22.12
CA SER A 176 3.95 -3.56 22.06
C SER A 176 4.60 -2.92 20.82
N TRP A 177 3.80 -2.20 20.02
CA TRP A 177 4.22 -1.63 18.74
C TRP A 177 3.77 -0.19 18.61
N GLN A 178 4.64 0.65 18.04
CA GLN A 178 4.36 2.06 17.81
C GLN A 178 4.66 2.46 16.36
N CYS A 179 3.89 3.41 15.86
CA CYS A 179 4.14 4.04 14.58
C CYS A 179 5.24 5.08 14.72
N ILE A 180 6.41 4.78 14.20
CA ILE A 180 7.55 5.70 14.19
C ILE A 180 7.76 6.16 12.76
N LEU A 181 7.93 7.48 12.58
CA LEU A 181 8.23 8.04 11.27
C LEU A 181 9.56 7.45 10.77
N ASP A 182 9.52 6.87 9.59
CA ASP A 182 10.74 6.42 8.93
C ASP A 182 11.55 7.66 8.51
N PRO A 183 12.74 7.89 9.07
CA PRO A 183 13.55 9.05 8.72
C PRO A 183 14.02 9.05 7.25
N LEU A 184 13.97 7.89 6.59
CA LEU A 184 14.23 7.74 5.15
C LEU A 184 12.94 7.90 4.31
N GLY A 185 11.77 8.03 4.97
CA GLY A 185 10.49 8.27 4.32
C GLY A 185 10.43 9.67 3.72
N ILE A 186 10.28 9.71 2.43
CA ILE A 186 10.07 10.87 1.55
C ILE A 186 10.86 12.10 1.92
N THR A 187 12.09 12.19 1.50
CA THR A 187 12.72 13.47 1.21
C THR A 187 12.34 13.83 -0.23
N LEU A 188 11.70 14.98 -0.43
CA LEU A 188 11.48 15.57 -1.77
C LEU A 188 12.81 15.83 -2.51
N SER A 189 13.94 15.59 -1.84
CA SER A 189 15.29 15.85 -2.29
C SER A 189 15.93 14.74 -3.14
N ASP A 190 15.32 13.57 -3.26
CA ASP A 190 15.94 12.44 -3.95
C ASP A 190 15.59 12.37 -5.44
N GLU A 191 15.68 13.53 -6.14
CA GLU A 191 15.62 13.55 -7.60
C GLU A 191 16.74 12.68 -8.24
N HIS A 192 17.89 12.55 -7.57
CA HIS A 192 19.02 11.79 -8.09
C HIS A 192 18.86 10.27 -7.97
N ASP A 193 18.16 9.76 -6.98
CA ASP A 193 17.98 8.31 -6.83
C ASP A 193 16.95 7.75 -7.81
N ILE A 194 16.00 8.56 -8.27
CA ILE A 194 14.96 8.11 -9.21
C ILE A 194 15.50 7.91 -10.61
N GLU A 195 16.46 8.72 -11.07
CA GLU A 195 17.11 8.51 -12.36
C GLU A 195 18.03 7.30 -12.34
N ARG A 196 18.69 6.99 -11.21
CA ARG A 196 19.46 5.76 -11.03
C ARG A 196 18.58 4.52 -10.92
N GLU A 197 17.44 4.60 -10.23
CA GLU A 197 16.49 3.49 -10.13
C GLU A 197 15.66 3.31 -11.40
N ARG A 198 15.50 4.37 -12.20
CA ARG A 198 14.71 4.29 -13.43
C ARG A 198 15.35 3.42 -14.49
N TRP A 199 16.70 3.41 -14.58
CA TRP A 199 17.38 2.73 -15.70
C TRP A 199 18.87 2.48 -15.38
N GLY A 200 19.20 1.65 -14.42
CA GLY A 200 20.58 1.35 -14.07
C GLY A 200 21.57 1.53 -15.27
N ASN A 201 22.50 2.45 -15.14
CA ASN A 201 23.65 2.52 -16.02
C ASN A 201 24.57 1.33 -15.74
#